data_b05758ec0d1a0ce342f846ebcb6e9f6f
#
_entry.id   b05758ec0d1a0ce342f846ebcb6e9f6f
#
_cell.length_a   1.000
_cell.length_b   1.000
_cell.length_c   1.000
_cell.angle_alpha   90.00
_cell.angle_beta   90.00
_cell.angle_gamma   90.00
#
_symmetry.space_group_name_H-M   'P 1'
#
loop_
_entity.id
_entity.type
_entity.pdbx_description
1 polymer ?
#
loop_
_entity_poly.entity_id
_entity_poly.type
_entity_poly.pdbx_seq_one_letter_code
_entity_poly.pdbx_strand_id
1 'polypeptide(L)'
;MNRPQEIAASDRLIVALDFDTAEEARSLVGVLGDTVGFYKVGWQLFLGAGWPFVEDLLEAGRKVFLDLKIGDIENTVRAALGNMPDHFAGQLEMLTLQGGRATVQAAIEGRGARSRPRLLMLTVLSSMDDSDLEDLWPGGHEGAALADAVRLRARMALDAGCEGLIASGESVRDLREHFTDRPFLIVAPGIRPEAGAHDDHKRPLTPYRAILYGADYLVVGRPVTVSDRPKDAARSVISEIERALQDRDRQLGSS
;
A
#
# COMPACT_ATOMS: atom_id res chain seq x y z
N MET A 1 7.35 -22.74 -0.99
CA MET A 1 7.12 -21.29 -0.81
C MET A 1 5.77 -21.09 -0.13
N ASN A 2 5.76 -20.61 1.13
CA ASN A 2 4.52 -20.28 1.82
C ASN A 2 3.95 -19.00 1.19
N ARG A 3 3.02 -19.14 0.24
CA ARG A 3 2.27 -18.00 -0.27
C ARG A 3 1.26 -17.55 0.79
N PRO A 4 1.07 -16.23 0.95
CA PRO A 4 -0.10 -15.73 1.66
C PRO A 4 -1.35 -16.29 0.99
N GLN A 5 -2.40 -16.49 1.79
CA GLN A 5 -3.73 -16.92 1.37
C GLN A 5 -4.09 -16.37 -0.03
N GLU A 6 -4.68 -17.21 -0.88
CA GLU A 6 -5.03 -16.84 -2.27
C GLU A 6 -5.96 -15.63 -2.27
N ILE A 7 -5.40 -14.45 -2.62
CA ILE A 7 -6.15 -13.18 -2.63
C ILE A 7 -6.84 -13.10 -4.00
N ALA A 8 -8.15 -12.95 -4.02
CA ALA A 8 -8.91 -12.76 -5.26
C ALA A 8 -8.45 -11.50 -6.01
N ALA A 9 -8.54 -11.49 -7.33
CA ALA A 9 -8.07 -10.37 -8.15
C ALA A 9 -8.74 -9.03 -7.78
N SER A 10 -10.05 -9.04 -7.52
CA SER A 10 -10.80 -7.87 -7.07
C SER A 10 -10.32 -7.34 -5.71
N ASP A 11 -9.90 -8.22 -4.81
CA ASP A 11 -9.41 -7.88 -3.47
C ASP A 11 -7.98 -7.29 -3.50
N ARG A 12 -7.27 -7.43 -4.62
CA ARG A 12 -5.92 -6.84 -4.82
C ARG A 12 -5.97 -5.38 -5.22
N LEU A 13 -7.12 -4.89 -5.72
CA LEU A 13 -7.30 -3.48 -6.06
C LEU A 13 -7.66 -2.69 -4.81
N ILE A 14 -6.85 -1.68 -4.49
CA ILE A 14 -7.12 -0.67 -3.47
C ILE A 14 -7.33 0.66 -4.16
N VAL A 15 -8.52 1.26 -4.06
CA VAL A 15 -8.78 2.59 -4.63
C VAL A 15 -8.42 3.65 -3.61
N ALA A 16 -7.55 4.60 -4.01
CA ALA A 16 -7.14 5.72 -3.16
C ALA A 16 -8.20 6.81 -3.16
N LEU A 17 -8.76 7.12 -1.99
CA LEU A 17 -9.74 8.18 -1.79
C LEU A 17 -9.02 9.50 -1.44
N ASP A 18 -8.25 10.04 -2.40
CA ASP A 18 -7.54 11.30 -2.24
C ASP A 18 -8.47 12.44 -2.70
N PHE A 19 -9.47 12.78 -1.86
CA PHE A 19 -10.48 13.83 -2.05
C PHE A 19 -10.38 14.88 -0.95
N ASP A 20 -10.90 16.08 -1.22
CA ASP A 20 -10.93 17.17 -0.25
C ASP A 20 -12.06 17.01 0.74
N THR A 21 -13.15 16.33 0.35
CA THR A 21 -14.35 16.15 1.18
C THR A 21 -14.76 14.68 1.32
N ALA A 22 -15.38 14.37 2.46
CA ALA A 22 -16.01 13.06 2.69
C ALA A 22 -17.17 12.80 1.73
N GLU A 23 -17.87 13.84 1.29
CA GLU A 23 -19.03 13.70 0.39
C GLU A 23 -18.60 13.21 -0.98
N GLU A 24 -17.54 13.79 -1.57
CA GLU A 24 -16.96 13.34 -2.83
C GLU A 24 -16.48 11.88 -2.74
N ALA A 25 -15.80 11.54 -1.65
CA ALA A 25 -15.32 10.19 -1.41
C ALA A 25 -16.49 9.19 -1.29
N ARG A 26 -17.56 9.52 -0.54
CA ARG A 26 -18.77 8.67 -0.43
C ARG A 26 -19.47 8.51 -1.78
N SER A 27 -19.53 9.58 -2.57
CA SER A 27 -20.11 9.54 -3.92
C SER A 27 -19.39 8.51 -4.79
N LEU A 28 -18.05 8.56 -4.83
CA LEU A 28 -17.26 7.59 -5.59
C LEU A 28 -17.44 6.16 -5.06
N VAL A 29 -17.42 5.94 -3.75
CA VAL A 29 -17.64 4.63 -3.13
C VAL A 29 -19.00 4.07 -3.55
N GLY A 30 -20.05 4.91 -3.56
CA GLY A 30 -21.39 4.54 -4.04
C GLY A 30 -21.40 4.15 -5.53
N VAL A 31 -20.71 4.92 -6.38
CA VAL A 31 -20.58 4.60 -7.82
C VAL A 31 -19.85 3.29 -8.04
N LEU A 32 -18.76 3.02 -7.33
CA LEU A 32 -17.98 1.78 -7.45
C LEU A 32 -18.75 0.56 -6.94
N GLY A 33 -19.58 0.73 -5.91
CA GLY A 33 -20.42 -0.34 -5.35
C GLY A 33 -19.60 -1.58 -5.01
N ASP A 34 -20.10 -2.76 -5.38
CA ASP A 34 -19.43 -4.04 -5.09
C ASP A 34 -18.26 -4.37 -6.03
N THR A 35 -17.97 -3.51 -7.02
CA THR A 35 -16.81 -3.69 -7.90
C THR A 35 -15.50 -3.49 -7.13
N VAL A 36 -15.50 -2.62 -6.11
CA VAL A 36 -14.33 -2.33 -5.27
C VAL A 36 -14.73 -2.46 -3.81
N GLY A 37 -14.07 -3.37 -3.10
CA GLY A 37 -14.28 -3.60 -1.66
C GLY A 37 -13.17 -3.04 -0.77
N PHE A 38 -12.10 -2.45 -1.33
CA PHE A 38 -10.93 -2.04 -0.57
C PHE A 38 -10.51 -0.62 -0.92
N TYR A 39 -10.40 0.25 0.09
CA TYR A 39 -10.11 1.67 -0.09
C TYR A 39 -8.92 2.12 0.76
N LYS A 40 -8.10 3.04 0.22
CA LYS A 40 -7.05 3.73 0.96
C LYS A 40 -7.55 5.11 1.40
N VAL A 41 -7.45 5.40 2.68
CA VAL A 41 -7.65 6.73 3.26
C VAL A 41 -6.29 7.29 3.65
N GLY A 42 -5.86 8.34 2.96
CA GLY A 42 -4.61 9.05 3.22
C GLY A 42 -4.83 10.39 3.91
N TRP A 43 -3.74 11.15 4.09
CA TRP A 43 -3.74 12.42 4.82
C TRP A 43 -4.76 13.43 4.31
N GLN A 44 -4.90 13.60 2.98
CA GLN A 44 -5.79 14.59 2.37
C GLN A 44 -7.22 14.41 2.90
N LEU A 45 -7.78 13.23 2.76
CA LEU A 45 -9.14 12.96 3.20
C LEU A 45 -9.23 12.82 4.74
N PHE A 46 -8.24 12.19 5.38
CA PHE A 46 -8.29 11.94 6.82
C PHE A 46 -8.29 13.23 7.65
N LEU A 47 -7.51 14.25 7.26
CA LEU A 47 -7.51 15.53 7.98
C LEU A 47 -8.84 16.28 7.89
N GLY A 48 -9.57 16.11 6.79
CA GLY A 48 -10.89 16.74 6.62
C GLY A 48 -12.06 15.93 7.19
N ALA A 49 -12.00 14.59 7.10
CA ALA A 49 -13.12 13.70 7.40
C ALA A 49 -12.92 12.86 8.67
N GLY A 50 -11.67 12.61 9.06
CA GLY A 50 -11.32 11.91 10.31
C GLY A 50 -11.81 10.47 10.40
N TRP A 51 -11.89 10.00 11.65
CA TRP A 51 -12.39 8.67 11.98
C TRP A 51 -13.83 8.41 11.55
N PRO A 52 -14.79 9.36 11.63
CA PRO A 52 -16.16 9.08 11.19
C PRO A 52 -16.27 8.57 9.77
N PHE A 53 -15.44 9.06 8.85
CA PHE A 53 -15.44 8.55 7.47
C PHE A 53 -14.83 7.13 7.37
N VAL A 54 -13.79 6.83 8.13
CA VAL A 54 -13.23 5.48 8.22
C VAL A 54 -14.27 4.51 8.76
N GLU A 55 -15.02 4.91 9.79
CA GLU A 55 -16.12 4.14 10.37
C GLU A 55 -17.22 3.83 9.36
N ASP A 56 -17.67 4.84 8.60
CA ASP A 56 -18.66 4.65 7.53
C ASP A 56 -18.23 3.54 6.54
N LEU A 57 -16.95 3.52 6.16
CA LEU A 57 -16.44 2.48 5.25
C LEU A 57 -16.46 1.09 5.89
N LEU A 58 -16.03 0.98 7.15
CA LEU A 58 -15.97 -0.27 7.89
C LEU A 58 -17.37 -0.83 8.16
N GLU A 59 -18.32 0.03 8.54
CA GLU A 59 -19.74 -0.35 8.73
C GLU A 59 -20.40 -0.80 7.43
N ALA A 60 -19.99 -0.21 6.30
CA ALA A 60 -20.42 -0.65 4.97
C ALA A 60 -19.72 -1.97 4.51
N GLY A 61 -18.95 -2.62 5.39
CA GLY A 61 -18.24 -3.87 5.10
C GLY A 61 -17.05 -3.70 4.15
N ARG A 62 -16.53 -2.48 3.99
CA ARG A 62 -15.36 -2.20 3.12
C ARG A 62 -14.07 -2.41 3.90
N LYS A 63 -13.05 -2.96 3.24
CA LYS A 63 -11.68 -3.03 3.77
C LYS A 63 -11.06 -1.64 3.71
N VAL A 64 -10.32 -1.25 4.74
CA VAL A 64 -9.64 0.05 4.78
C VAL A 64 -8.15 -0.14 4.97
N PHE A 65 -7.38 0.57 4.15
CA PHE A 65 -5.97 0.81 4.29
C PHE A 65 -5.78 2.26 4.76
N LEU A 66 -5.38 2.43 6.03
CA LEU A 66 -5.11 3.75 6.60
C LEU A 66 -3.65 4.15 6.30
N ASP A 67 -3.48 5.02 5.30
CA ASP A 67 -2.17 5.41 4.78
C ASP A 67 -1.71 6.74 5.38
N LEU A 68 -1.46 6.76 6.69
CA LEU A 68 -1.04 7.94 7.46
C LEU A 68 0.46 8.01 7.73
N LYS A 69 1.23 7.00 7.33
CA LYS A 69 2.69 6.98 7.50
C LYS A 69 3.09 7.34 8.94
N ILE A 70 2.48 6.63 9.91
CA ILE A 70 2.68 6.89 11.35
C ILE A 70 4.17 6.82 11.67
N GLY A 71 4.70 7.91 12.22
CA GLY A 71 6.08 8.03 12.62
C GLY A 71 6.24 9.13 13.64
N ASP A 72 6.73 8.78 14.84
CA ASP A 72 6.97 9.68 15.97
C ASP A 72 7.91 8.95 16.96
N ILE A 73 8.20 9.55 18.12
CA ILE A 73 8.89 8.88 19.22
C ILE A 73 8.07 7.67 19.71
N GLU A 74 8.77 6.65 20.23
CA GLU A 74 8.20 5.33 20.54
C GLU A 74 6.95 5.39 21.41
N ASN A 75 6.94 6.23 22.46
CA ASN A 75 5.81 6.36 23.36
C ASN A 75 4.55 6.89 22.66
N THR A 76 4.71 7.86 21.75
CA THR A 76 3.61 8.42 20.96
C THR A 76 3.05 7.37 20.00
N VAL A 77 3.92 6.66 19.29
CA VAL A 77 3.50 5.59 18.36
C VAL A 77 2.77 4.48 19.10
N ARG A 78 3.33 3.99 20.23
CA ARG A 78 2.69 2.96 21.06
C ARG A 78 1.32 3.39 21.54
N ALA A 79 1.21 4.60 22.09
CA ALA A 79 -0.05 5.13 22.59
C ALA A 79 -1.08 5.33 21.46
N ALA A 80 -0.66 5.83 20.30
CA ALA A 80 -1.55 6.04 19.15
C ALA A 80 -2.18 4.71 18.68
N LEU A 81 -1.39 3.65 18.54
CA LEU A 81 -1.89 2.33 18.17
C LEU A 81 -2.72 1.68 19.29
N GLY A 82 -2.33 1.91 20.56
CA GLY A 82 -3.05 1.42 21.74
C GLY A 82 -4.41 2.10 21.93
N ASN A 83 -4.52 3.37 21.56
CA ASN A 83 -5.76 4.15 21.67
C ASN A 83 -6.71 3.96 20.47
N MET A 84 -6.31 3.18 19.46
CA MET A 84 -7.20 2.87 18.34
C MET A 84 -8.45 2.14 18.89
N PRO A 85 -9.67 2.62 18.57
CA PRO A 85 -10.90 1.99 19.06
C PRO A 85 -10.96 0.50 18.74
N ASP A 86 -11.34 -0.34 19.71
CA ASP A 86 -11.30 -1.80 19.55
C ASP A 86 -12.19 -2.30 18.41
N HIS A 87 -13.32 -1.65 18.16
CA HIS A 87 -14.21 -1.98 17.05
C HIS A 87 -13.61 -1.65 15.67
N PHE A 88 -12.64 -0.72 15.57
CA PHE A 88 -11.88 -0.47 14.34
C PHE A 88 -10.68 -1.41 14.20
N ALA A 89 -10.01 -1.65 15.29
CA ALA A 89 -8.72 -2.33 15.28
C ALA A 89 -8.79 -3.76 14.72
N GLY A 90 -9.96 -4.42 14.80
CA GLY A 90 -10.18 -5.74 14.20
C GLY A 90 -10.61 -5.71 12.73
N GLN A 91 -11.05 -4.57 12.21
CA GLN A 91 -11.62 -4.42 10.87
C GLN A 91 -10.70 -3.65 9.92
N LEU A 92 -9.86 -2.74 10.44
CA LEU A 92 -8.88 -2.01 9.66
C LEU A 92 -7.84 -2.97 9.09
N GLU A 93 -7.75 -3.07 7.77
CA GLU A 93 -6.93 -4.10 7.13
C GLU A 93 -5.43 -3.79 7.20
N MET A 94 -5.03 -2.54 6.93
CA MET A 94 -3.63 -2.12 6.84
C MET A 94 -3.40 -0.71 7.40
N LEU A 95 -2.18 -0.47 7.91
CA LEU A 95 -1.71 0.83 8.36
C LEU A 95 -0.26 1.04 7.92
N THR A 96 0.07 2.22 7.38
CA THR A 96 1.46 2.55 7.04
C THR A 96 2.22 3.14 8.21
N LEU A 97 3.48 2.71 8.31
CA LEU A 97 4.50 3.25 9.19
C LEU A 97 5.59 3.97 8.39
N GLN A 98 6.17 5.00 8.98
CA GLN A 98 7.37 5.67 8.50
C GLN A 98 8.31 5.91 9.68
N GLY A 99 9.53 5.38 9.60
CA GLY A 99 10.50 5.52 10.69
C GLY A 99 11.54 4.42 10.69
N GLY A 100 12.10 4.16 11.85
CA GLY A 100 13.11 3.15 12.09
C GLY A 100 12.58 1.91 12.81
N ARG A 101 13.52 1.04 13.26
CA ARG A 101 13.21 -0.17 14.02
C ARG A 101 12.37 0.11 15.26
N ALA A 102 12.70 1.17 16.00
CA ALA A 102 12.01 1.54 17.23
C ALA A 102 10.54 1.92 16.97
N THR A 103 10.26 2.63 15.86
CA THR A 103 8.88 2.94 15.43
C THR A 103 8.08 1.67 15.16
N VAL A 104 8.68 0.70 14.45
CA VAL A 104 8.00 -0.59 14.15
C VAL A 104 7.68 -1.35 15.44
N GLN A 105 8.66 -1.48 16.34
CA GLN A 105 8.48 -2.18 17.60
C GLN A 105 7.41 -1.52 18.48
N ALA A 106 7.46 -0.18 18.59
CA ALA A 106 6.44 0.58 19.32
C ALA A 106 5.03 0.40 18.74
N ALA A 107 4.92 0.36 17.40
CA ALA A 107 3.64 0.10 16.72
C ALA A 107 3.11 -1.31 17.00
N ILE A 108 3.97 -2.33 16.98
CA ILE A 108 3.61 -3.72 17.32
C ILE A 108 3.15 -3.80 18.78
N GLU A 109 3.90 -3.20 19.71
CA GLU A 109 3.53 -3.16 21.14
C GLU A 109 2.18 -2.46 21.35
N GLY A 110 1.95 -1.31 20.70
CA GLY A 110 0.69 -0.56 20.79
C GLY A 110 -0.49 -1.31 20.18
N ARG A 111 -0.29 -2.02 19.06
CA ARG A 111 -1.31 -2.89 18.47
C ARG A 111 -1.64 -4.07 19.41
N GLY A 112 -0.68 -4.53 20.21
CA GLY A 112 -0.85 -5.64 21.13
C GLY A 112 -1.14 -6.97 20.42
N ALA A 113 -2.01 -7.80 20.99
CA ALA A 113 -2.35 -9.13 20.46
C ALA A 113 -3.28 -9.10 19.22
N ARG A 114 -3.71 -7.94 18.77
CA ARG A 114 -4.59 -7.80 17.60
C ARG A 114 -3.85 -8.20 16.32
N SER A 115 -4.48 -8.99 15.45
CA SER A 115 -3.92 -9.37 14.14
C SER A 115 -4.10 -8.27 13.06
N ARG A 116 -4.86 -7.24 13.35
CA ARG A 116 -5.13 -6.09 12.50
C ARG A 116 -4.95 -4.77 13.28
N PRO A 117 -4.62 -3.68 12.57
CA PRO A 117 -4.19 -3.63 11.16
C PRO A 117 -2.83 -4.30 10.94
N ARG A 118 -2.60 -4.82 9.73
CA ARG A 118 -1.24 -5.21 9.31
C ARG A 118 -0.38 -3.96 9.18
N LEU A 119 0.81 -4.02 9.74
CA LEU A 119 1.74 -2.90 9.74
C LEU A 119 2.66 -2.96 8.52
N LEU A 120 2.60 -1.93 7.68
CA LEU A 120 3.35 -1.83 6.44
C LEU A 120 4.36 -0.70 6.53
N MET A 121 5.63 -0.96 6.25
CA MET A 121 6.65 0.09 6.21
C MET A 121 6.70 0.75 4.82
N LEU A 122 6.65 2.08 4.81
CA LEU A 122 7.03 2.85 3.63
C LEU A 122 8.54 2.72 3.42
N THR A 123 8.96 2.14 2.29
CA THR A 123 10.40 2.07 1.95
C THR A 123 10.92 3.44 1.55
N VAL A 124 10.43 3.96 0.42
CA VAL A 124 10.64 5.35 -0.03
C VAL A 124 9.37 5.83 -0.73
N LEU A 125 9.16 7.14 -0.81
CA LEU A 125 8.03 7.70 -1.55
C LEU A 125 8.14 7.34 -3.04
N SER A 126 7.00 7.06 -3.67
CA SER A 126 6.95 6.71 -5.11
C SER A 126 7.37 7.86 -6.04
N SER A 127 7.36 9.09 -5.53
CA SER A 127 7.83 10.29 -6.21
C SER A 127 9.34 10.51 -6.12
N MET A 128 10.05 9.79 -5.23
CA MET A 128 11.50 9.96 -5.03
C MET A 128 12.33 9.26 -6.08
N ASP A 129 13.47 9.89 -6.43
CA ASP A 129 14.56 9.32 -7.21
C ASP A 129 15.92 9.48 -6.50
N ASP A 130 17.01 9.17 -7.19
CA ASP A 130 18.35 9.25 -6.59
C ASP A 130 18.73 10.67 -6.16
N SER A 131 18.24 11.71 -6.86
CA SER A 131 18.50 13.10 -6.50
C SER A 131 17.80 13.52 -5.21
N ASP A 132 16.60 13.03 -4.96
CA ASP A 132 15.85 13.30 -3.72
C ASP A 132 16.53 12.63 -2.50
N LEU A 133 17.25 11.53 -2.72
CA LEU A 133 18.04 10.87 -1.66
C LEU A 133 19.22 11.72 -1.22
N GLU A 134 19.90 12.40 -2.15
CA GLU A 134 21.03 13.27 -1.84
C GLU A 134 20.59 14.48 -1.01
N ASP A 135 19.41 15.02 -1.27
CA ASP A 135 18.81 16.09 -0.46
C ASP A 135 18.52 15.65 0.98
N LEU A 136 18.12 14.39 1.19
CA LEU A 136 17.86 13.86 2.53
C LEU A 136 19.12 13.49 3.31
N TRP A 137 20.21 13.09 2.63
CA TRP A 137 21.49 12.68 3.22
C TRP A 137 22.68 13.25 2.44
N PRO A 138 22.92 14.57 2.51
CA PRO A 138 24.04 15.20 1.78
C PRO A 138 25.38 14.59 2.17
N GLY A 139 26.12 14.07 1.20
CA GLY A 139 27.44 13.46 1.38
C GLY A 139 27.47 12.13 2.13
N GLY A 140 26.31 11.56 2.47
CA GLY A 140 26.21 10.30 3.23
C GLY A 140 26.21 9.03 2.38
N HIS A 141 26.02 9.15 1.06
CA HIS A 141 25.88 8.01 0.15
C HIS A 141 26.61 8.24 -1.17
N GLU A 142 27.96 8.37 -1.14
CA GLU A 142 28.72 8.27 -2.39
C GLU A 142 28.39 6.94 -3.08
N GLY A 143 27.48 6.98 -4.06
CA GLY A 143 27.13 5.83 -4.91
C GLY A 143 26.05 4.86 -4.41
N ALA A 144 25.34 5.18 -3.30
CA ALA A 144 24.18 4.35 -2.91
C ALA A 144 22.97 4.68 -3.79
N ALA A 145 22.62 3.78 -4.68
CA ALA A 145 21.42 3.89 -5.49
C ALA A 145 20.16 3.82 -4.61
N LEU A 146 19.07 4.46 -5.06
CA LEU A 146 17.75 4.39 -4.41
C LEU A 146 17.33 2.93 -4.09
N ALA A 147 17.74 1.99 -4.93
CA ALA A 147 17.50 0.56 -4.72
C ALA A 147 18.15 0.04 -3.43
N ASP A 148 19.35 0.50 -3.07
CA ASP A 148 20.03 0.09 -1.84
C ASP A 148 19.34 0.66 -0.60
N ALA A 149 18.89 1.92 -0.66
CA ALA A 149 18.07 2.53 0.38
C ALA A 149 16.76 1.76 0.59
N VAL A 150 16.09 1.38 -0.48
CA VAL A 150 14.87 0.54 -0.44
C VAL A 150 15.15 -0.80 0.22
N ARG A 151 16.21 -1.52 -0.17
CA ARG A 151 16.59 -2.82 0.41
C ARG A 151 16.95 -2.71 1.90
N LEU A 152 17.71 -1.67 2.27
CA LEU A 152 18.11 -1.45 3.66
C LEU A 152 16.88 -1.20 4.55
N ARG A 153 15.97 -0.32 4.11
CA ARG A 153 14.73 -0.03 4.84
C ARG A 153 13.82 -1.23 4.91
N ALA A 154 13.71 -2.00 3.82
CA ALA A 154 12.93 -3.24 3.78
C ALA A 154 13.46 -4.26 4.78
N ARG A 155 14.77 -4.51 4.80
CA ARG A 155 15.42 -5.41 5.75
C ARG A 155 15.16 -4.98 7.18
N MET A 156 15.40 -3.73 7.51
CA MET A 156 15.15 -3.16 8.84
C MET A 156 13.70 -3.39 9.29
N ALA A 157 12.74 -3.10 8.40
CA ALA A 157 11.32 -3.20 8.72
C ALA A 157 10.86 -4.66 8.92
N LEU A 158 11.26 -5.55 8.03
CA LEU A 158 10.93 -6.98 8.12
C LEU A 158 11.58 -7.64 9.33
N ASP A 159 12.84 -7.31 9.64
CA ASP A 159 13.55 -7.79 10.84
C ASP A 159 12.94 -7.24 12.13
N ALA A 160 12.30 -6.07 12.09
CA ALA A 160 11.59 -5.49 13.22
C ALA A 160 10.16 -6.05 13.39
N GLY A 161 9.64 -6.81 12.43
CA GLY A 161 8.33 -7.48 12.50
C GLY A 161 7.20 -6.84 11.69
N CYS A 162 7.49 -5.92 10.75
CA CYS A 162 6.47 -5.48 9.78
C CYS A 162 5.98 -6.67 8.95
N GLU A 163 4.68 -6.70 8.69
CA GLU A 163 4.07 -7.73 7.87
C GLU A 163 4.13 -7.42 6.36
N GLY A 164 4.56 -6.21 6.00
CA GLY A 164 4.71 -5.86 4.60
C GLY A 164 5.37 -4.52 4.36
N LEU A 165 5.49 -4.18 3.08
CA LEU A 165 6.20 -3.03 2.58
C LEU A 165 5.34 -2.27 1.56
N ILE A 166 5.53 -0.94 1.51
CA ILE A 166 5.08 -0.11 0.40
C ILE A 166 6.26 0.06 -0.53
N ALA A 167 6.14 -0.40 -1.77
CA ALA A 167 7.20 -0.30 -2.78
C ALA A 167 6.61 -0.06 -4.17
N SER A 168 7.31 0.71 -5.00
CA SER A 168 6.86 1.11 -6.34
C SER A 168 7.90 0.80 -7.42
N GLY A 169 7.45 0.75 -8.67
CA GLY A 169 8.33 0.52 -9.82
C GLY A 169 9.06 -0.83 -9.76
N GLU A 170 10.29 -0.83 -10.24
CA GLU A 170 11.16 -2.02 -10.27
C GLU A 170 11.53 -2.53 -8.86
N SER A 171 11.40 -1.69 -7.81
CA SER A 171 11.65 -2.11 -6.43
C SER A 171 10.75 -3.26 -5.98
N VAL A 172 9.58 -3.44 -6.59
CA VAL A 172 8.69 -4.57 -6.28
C VAL A 172 9.38 -5.90 -6.62
N ARG A 173 9.93 -6.00 -7.83
CA ARG A 173 10.65 -7.20 -8.30
C ARG A 173 11.92 -7.41 -7.48
N ASP A 174 12.71 -6.36 -7.33
CA ASP A 174 13.98 -6.39 -6.59
C ASP A 174 13.79 -6.91 -5.15
N LEU A 175 12.77 -6.43 -4.43
CA LEU A 175 12.47 -6.90 -3.09
C LEU A 175 12.05 -8.38 -3.05
N ARG A 176 11.28 -8.86 -4.04
CA ARG A 176 10.89 -10.27 -4.12
C ARG A 176 12.08 -11.20 -4.40
N GLU A 177 12.98 -10.76 -5.27
CA GLU A 177 14.21 -11.51 -5.59
C GLU A 177 15.20 -11.51 -4.42
N HIS A 178 15.28 -10.41 -3.67
CA HIS A 178 16.25 -10.27 -2.57
C HIS A 178 15.80 -10.95 -1.27
N PHE A 179 14.50 -10.93 -0.93
CA PHE A 179 13.95 -11.48 0.31
C PHE A 179 13.11 -12.74 0.02
N THR A 180 13.78 -13.88 -0.09
CA THR A 180 13.13 -15.18 -0.40
C THR A 180 12.94 -16.08 0.83
N ASP A 181 13.54 -15.71 1.95
CA ASP A 181 13.62 -16.48 3.20
C ASP A 181 12.38 -16.34 4.10
N ARG A 182 11.52 -15.36 3.82
CA ARG A 182 10.35 -15.05 4.64
C ARG A 182 9.16 -14.56 3.81
N PRO A 183 7.90 -14.81 4.26
CA PRO A 183 6.72 -14.20 3.65
C PRO A 183 6.57 -12.75 4.10
N PHE A 184 6.17 -11.87 3.20
CA PHE A 184 5.76 -10.48 3.48
C PHE A 184 4.85 -9.97 2.37
N LEU A 185 4.07 -8.94 2.65
CA LEU A 185 3.21 -8.30 1.66
C LEU A 185 3.94 -7.15 0.95
N ILE A 186 3.63 -6.95 -0.33
CA ILE A 186 3.98 -5.73 -1.07
C ILE A 186 2.71 -5.06 -1.55
N VAL A 187 2.51 -3.83 -1.10
CA VAL A 187 1.48 -2.92 -1.61
C VAL A 187 2.16 -1.92 -2.54
N ALA A 188 1.75 -1.92 -3.82
CA ALA A 188 2.38 -1.09 -4.85
C ALA A 188 1.51 0.13 -5.20
N PRO A 189 1.94 1.36 -4.85
CA PRO A 189 1.34 2.60 -5.33
C PRO A 189 1.88 2.99 -6.71
N GLY A 190 1.30 4.05 -7.30
CA GLY A 190 1.77 4.60 -8.58
C GLY A 190 1.39 3.76 -9.78
N ILE A 191 0.33 2.97 -9.66
CA ILE A 191 -0.15 2.09 -10.72
C ILE A 191 -0.89 2.90 -11.79
N ARG A 192 -0.53 2.64 -13.07
CA ARG A 192 -1.13 3.27 -14.23
C ARG A 192 -1.49 2.22 -15.28
N PRO A 193 -2.77 2.07 -15.65
CA PRO A 193 -3.16 1.29 -16.83
C PRO A 193 -2.46 1.80 -18.08
N GLU A 194 -2.21 0.94 -19.07
CA GLU A 194 -1.48 1.28 -20.30
C GLU A 194 -2.04 2.52 -21.05
N ALA A 195 -3.33 2.79 -20.89
CA ALA A 195 -4.03 3.88 -21.59
C ALA A 195 -3.91 5.28 -20.94
N GLY A 196 -3.18 5.46 -19.81
CA GLY A 196 -3.21 6.70 -19.03
C GLY A 196 -1.85 7.20 -18.53
N ALA A 197 -0.88 7.44 -19.42
CA ALA A 197 0.48 7.80 -19.05
C ALA A 197 0.75 9.32 -19.04
N HIS A 198 0.35 10.07 -17.98
CA HIS A 198 1.02 11.35 -17.63
C HIS A 198 0.68 11.69 -16.18
N ASP A 199 1.70 11.61 -15.25
CA ASP A 199 1.46 11.95 -13.86
C ASP A 199 2.75 12.02 -13.00
N ASP A 200 2.62 12.52 -11.75
CA ASP A 200 3.68 12.83 -10.77
C ASP A 200 4.52 11.64 -10.30
N HIS A 201 4.21 10.41 -10.72
CA HIS A 201 4.98 9.23 -10.36
C HIS A 201 6.14 9.02 -11.32
N LYS A 202 7.36 9.12 -10.81
CA LYS A 202 8.60 8.94 -11.60
C LYS A 202 8.81 7.46 -12.03
N ARG A 203 8.11 6.49 -11.40
CA ARG A 203 8.29 5.04 -11.63
C ARG A 203 6.94 4.31 -11.76
N PRO A 204 6.13 4.62 -12.78
CA PRO A 204 4.82 3.98 -12.95
C PRO A 204 4.96 2.52 -13.40
N LEU A 205 4.06 1.67 -12.93
CA LEU A 205 3.87 0.30 -13.41
C LEU A 205 2.42 0.11 -13.87
N THR A 206 2.23 -0.75 -14.89
CA THR A 206 0.88 -1.21 -15.21
C THR A 206 0.40 -2.21 -14.15
N PRO A 207 -0.92 -2.39 -13.95
CA PRO A 207 -1.47 -3.41 -13.06
C PRO A 207 -0.89 -4.80 -13.36
N TYR A 208 -0.85 -5.16 -14.64
CA TYR A 208 -0.29 -6.42 -15.12
C TYR A 208 1.18 -6.62 -14.69
N ARG A 209 2.04 -5.65 -14.98
CA ARG A 209 3.47 -5.76 -14.62
C ARG A 209 3.70 -5.78 -13.12
N ALA A 210 2.96 -4.98 -12.36
CA ALA A 210 3.09 -4.96 -10.90
C ALA A 210 2.81 -6.31 -10.26
N ILE A 211 1.76 -7.01 -10.73
CA ILE A 211 1.43 -8.37 -10.26
C ILE A 211 2.49 -9.39 -10.70
N LEU A 212 3.00 -9.33 -11.93
CA LEU A 212 4.08 -10.19 -12.39
C LEU A 212 5.37 -9.97 -11.58
N TYR A 213 5.65 -8.74 -11.17
CA TYR A 213 6.80 -8.41 -10.31
C TYR A 213 6.61 -8.88 -8.86
N GLY A 214 5.41 -9.31 -8.50
CA GLY A 214 5.11 -9.90 -7.19
C GLY A 214 4.43 -8.97 -6.20
N ALA A 215 3.82 -7.86 -6.64
CA ALA A 215 2.92 -7.10 -5.78
C ALA A 215 1.71 -7.95 -5.36
N ASP A 216 1.30 -7.81 -4.10
CA ASP A 216 0.10 -8.45 -3.56
C ASP A 216 -1.12 -7.56 -3.74
N TYR A 217 -0.96 -6.25 -3.56
CA TYR A 217 -1.99 -5.25 -3.68
C TYR A 217 -1.52 -4.06 -4.52
N LEU A 218 -2.45 -3.46 -5.25
CA LEU A 218 -2.21 -2.31 -6.10
C LEU A 218 -3.03 -1.12 -5.63
N VAL A 219 -2.38 0.02 -5.36
CA VAL A 219 -3.07 1.27 -5.03
C VAL A 219 -3.25 2.08 -6.30
N VAL A 220 -4.50 2.32 -6.67
CA VAL A 220 -4.91 3.09 -7.86
C VAL A 220 -5.73 4.30 -7.41
N GLY A 221 -5.27 5.49 -7.77
CA GLY A 221 -5.99 6.75 -7.51
C GLY A 221 -6.64 7.28 -8.80
N ARG A 222 -6.09 8.37 -9.32
CA ARG A 222 -6.62 9.14 -10.47
C ARG A 222 -7.10 8.30 -11.66
N PRO A 223 -6.46 7.22 -12.12
CA PRO A 223 -7.01 6.40 -13.21
C PRO A 223 -8.43 5.88 -12.97
N VAL A 224 -8.85 5.76 -11.71
CA VAL A 224 -10.21 5.39 -11.33
C VAL A 224 -10.99 6.62 -10.86
N THR A 225 -10.40 7.44 -10.00
CA THR A 225 -11.14 8.48 -9.26
C THR A 225 -11.56 9.68 -10.11
N VAL A 226 -10.83 10.00 -11.19
CA VAL A 226 -11.17 11.11 -12.12
C VAL A 226 -11.69 10.62 -13.47
N SER A 227 -11.95 9.31 -13.60
CA SER A 227 -12.52 8.74 -14.81
C SER A 227 -14.00 9.12 -14.96
N ASP A 228 -14.42 9.44 -16.19
CA ASP A 228 -15.87 9.62 -16.49
C ASP A 228 -16.68 8.33 -16.23
N ARG A 229 -15.99 7.18 -16.18
CA ARG A 229 -16.59 5.86 -15.96
C ARG A 229 -15.78 5.08 -14.91
N PRO A 230 -15.79 5.49 -13.62
CA PRO A 230 -14.92 4.93 -12.58
C PRO A 230 -15.05 3.41 -12.40
N LYS A 231 -16.28 2.91 -12.51
CA LYS A 231 -16.57 1.48 -12.40
C LYS A 231 -15.94 0.64 -13.51
N ASP A 232 -15.93 1.15 -14.74
CA ASP A 232 -15.32 0.48 -15.88
C ASP A 232 -13.80 0.55 -15.79
N ALA A 233 -13.27 1.69 -15.34
CA ALA A 233 -11.83 1.85 -15.07
C ALA A 233 -11.36 0.85 -14.01
N ALA A 234 -12.10 0.70 -12.91
CA ALA A 234 -11.78 -0.29 -11.86
C ALA A 234 -11.83 -1.73 -12.40
N ARG A 235 -12.84 -2.08 -13.20
CA ARG A 235 -12.94 -3.39 -13.85
C ARG A 235 -11.79 -3.68 -14.81
N SER A 236 -11.33 -2.68 -15.55
CA SER A 236 -10.16 -2.81 -16.43
C SER A 236 -8.90 -3.16 -15.64
N VAL A 237 -8.67 -2.49 -14.50
CA VAL A 237 -7.55 -2.81 -13.58
C VAL A 237 -7.67 -4.23 -13.06
N ILE A 238 -8.85 -4.65 -12.60
CA ILE A 238 -9.08 -6.01 -12.09
C ILE A 238 -8.80 -7.05 -13.19
N SER A 239 -9.23 -6.80 -14.42
CA SER A 239 -8.99 -7.69 -15.56
C SER A 239 -7.49 -7.84 -15.89
N GLU A 240 -6.71 -6.74 -15.78
CA GLU A 240 -5.25 -6.81 -15.93
C GLU A 240 -4.61 -7.65 -14.80
N ILE A 241 -5.10 -7.51 -13.56
CA ILE A 241 -4.66 -8.33 -12.42
C ILE A 241 -4.94 -9.81 -12.67
N GLU A 242 -6.16 -10.16 -13.11
CA GLU A 242 -6.56 -11.54 -13.42
C GLU A 242 -5.66 -12.17 -14.49
N ARG A 243 -5.41 -11.44 -15.58
CA ARG A 243 -4.51 -11.89 -16.65
C ARG A 243 -3.11 -12.15 -16.12
N ALA A 244 -2.57 -11.24 -15.32
CA ALA A 244 -1.23 -11.41 -14.74
C ALA A 244 -1.12 -12.61 -13.79
N LEU A 245 -2.16 -12.86 -12.98
CA LEU A 245 -2.22 -14.02 -12.10
C LEU A 245 -2.23 -15.32 -12.89
N GLN A 246 -3.03 -15.42 -13.96
CA GLN A 246 -3.08 -16.58 -14.85
C GLN A 246 -1.74 -16.85 -15.51
N ASP A 247 -1.06 -15.82 -16.03
CA ASP A 247 0.24 -15.97 -16.68
C ASP A 247 1.34 -16.35 -15.71
N ARG A 248 1.31 -15.80 -14.48
CA ARG A 248 2.23 -16.18 -13.40
C ARG A 248 2.07 -17.65 -13.01
N ASP A 249 0.84 -18.13 -12.90
CA ASP A 249 0.58 -19.53 -12.53
C ASP A 249 0.99 -20.52 -13.64
N ARG A 250 0.84 -20.13 -14.91
CA ARG A 250 1.37 -20.91 -16.06
C ARG A 250 2.88 -21.04 -16.03
N GLN A 251 3.60 -19.96 -15.71
CA GLN A 251 5.07 -19.97 -15.62
C GLN A 251 5.57 -20.91 -14.50
N LEU A 252 4.86 -20.95 -13.38
CA LEU A 252 5.20 -21.78 -12.23
C LEU A 252 4.83 -23.26 -12.40
N GLY A 253 3.79 -23.55 -13.19
CA GLY A 253 3.38 -24.90 -13.52
C GLY A 253 4.23 -25.56 -14.63
N SER A 254 5.07 -24.76 -15.29
CA SER A 254 5.96 -25.20 -16.39
C SER A 254 7.41 -25.41 -15.94
N SER A 255 7.72 -25.20 -14.66
CA SER A 255 9.04 -25.37 -14.03
C SER A 255 9.07 -26.56 -13.09
#